data_40b232dbefcfe63604d38100e0bf8c3a
#
_entry.id   40b232dbefcfe63604d38100e0bf8c3a
#
_cell.length_a   1.000
_cell.length_b   1.000
_cell.length_c   1.000
_cell.angle_alpha   90.00
_cell.angle_beta   90.00
_cell.angle_gamma   90.00
#
_symmetry.space_group_name_H-M   'P 1'
#
loop_
_entity.id
_entity.type
_entity.pdbx_description
1 polymer ?
#
loop_
_entity_poly.entity_id
_entity_poly.type
_entity_poly.pdbx_seq_one_letter_code
_entity_poly.pdbx_strand_id
1 'polypeptide(L)'
;DNKSENNLMSINKILGFGNKFWDGLSKWSMNIEEFKEFSTDIWEIANKIKRAKNLNSRDISTGNKLLSYIEQNNIDFDAIKSLSNEVEVEVIDVKAIYDRLKLISKNDWSKIFDFGEQTKIFDSLELLNLKSVQKSISKNEVIKEINVVKALNSLKKLKRFGMNY
;
A
#
# COMPACT_ATOMS: atom_id res chain seq x y z
N ASP A 1 12.59 -12.53 4.54
CA ASP A 1 13.41 -11.44 5.04
C ASP A 1 12.59 -10.51 5.95
N ASN A 2 13.02 -10.41 7.21
CA ASN A 2 12.33 -9.60 8.22
C ASN A 2 12.25 -8.12 7.84
N LYS A 3 13.23 -7.60 7.11
CA LYS A 3 13.27 -6.22 6.68
C LYS A 3 12.11 -5.90 5.71
N SER A 4 11.85 -6.78 4.75
CA SER A 4 10.72 -6.63 3.82
C SER A 4 9.38 -6.65 4.53
N GLU A 5 9.20 -7.61 5.45
CA GLU A 5 7.96 -7.74 6.23
C GLU A 5 7.73 -6.53 7.13
N ASN A 6 8.76 -6.07 7.85
CA ASN A 6 8.66 -4.91 8.73
C ASN A 6 8.32 -3.64 7.94
N ASN A 7 8.93 -3.46 6.76
CA ASN A 7 8.63 -2.32 5.90
C ASN A 7 7.18 -2.33 5.42
N LEU A 8 6.69 -3.49 4.98
CA LEU A 8 5.29 -3.64 4.55
C LEU A 8 4.31 -3.45 5.71
N MET A 9 4.64 -3.92 6.91
CA MET A 9 3.82 -3.71 8.10
C MET A 9 3.70 -2.23 8.46
N SER A 10 4.81 -1.48 8.40
CA SER A 10 4.82 -0.04 8.67
C SER A 10 3.99 0.72 7.64
N ILE A 11 4.15 0.41 6.36
CA ILE A 11 3.35 0.98 5.27
C ILE A 11 1.89 0.66 5.49
N ASN A 12 1.56 -0.59 5.78
CA ASN A 12 0.18 -1.05 5.96
C ASN A 12 -0.51 -0.35 7.13
N LYS A 13 0.21 -0.10 8.22
CA LYS A 13 -0.31 0.65 9.38
C LYS A 13 -0.72 2.06 8.95
N ILE A 14 0.13 2.75 8.19
CA ILE A 14 -0.15 4.10 7.70
C ILE A 14 -1.33 4.09 6.73
N LEU A 15 -1.33 3.18 5.76
CA LEU A 15 -2.40 3.04 4.77
C LEU A 15 -3.74 2.68 5.41
N GLY A 16 -3.71 1.92 6.49
CA GLY A 16 -4.91 1.45 7.19
C GLY A 16 -5.80 2.58 7.73
N PHE A 17 -5.24 3.76 8.00
CA PHE A 17 -6.01 4.91 8.45
C PHE A 17 -6.75 5.62 7.30
N GLY A 18 -6.31 5.43 6.05
CA GLY A 18 -6.96 5.98 4.87
C GLY A 18 -6.66 7.45 4.61
N ASN A 19 -6.95 7.89 3.38
CA ASN A 19 -6.66 9.26 2.95
C ASN A 19 -7.43 10.32 3.74
N LYS A 20 -8.65 10.01 4.13
CA LYS A 20 -9.49 10.94 4.89
C LYS A 20 -8.89 11.27 6.25
N PHE A 21 -8.35 10.28 6.95
CA PHE A 21 -7.65 10.49 8.22
C PHE A 21 -6.42 11.39 8.03
N TRP A 22 -5.58 11.09 7.05
CA TRP A 22 -4.35 11.85 6.81
C TRP A 22 -4.62 13.28 6.36
N ASP A 23 -5.67 13.50 5.56
CA ASP A 23 -6.10 14.86 5.21
C ASP A 23 -6.59 15.61 6.43
N GLY A 24 -7.39 14.96 7.28
CA GLY A 24 -7.85 15.53 8.55
C GLY A 24 -6.68 15.86 9.47
N LEU A 25 -5.69 14.98 9.54
CA LEU A 25 -4.47 15.19 10.34
C LEU A 25 -3.66 16.39 9.83
N SER A 26 -3.58 16.56 8.51
CA SER A 26 -2.93 17.73 7.91
C SER A 26 -3.59 19.04 8.39
N LYS A 27 -4.91 19.07 8.38
CA LYS A 27 -5.68 20.24 8.88
C LYS A 27 -5.51 20.44 10.38
N TRP A 28 -5.56 19.36 11.14
CA TRP A 28 -5.37 19.39 12.59
C TRP A 28 -3.97 19.92 12.95
N SER A 29 -2.94 19.47 12.27
CA SER A 29 -1.55 19.86 12.53
C SER A 29 -1.29 21.34 12.29
N MET A 30 -2.03 21.98 11.40
CA MET A 30 -1.91 23.42 11.13
C MET A 30 -2.30 24.29 12.34
N ASN A 31 -3.12 23.75 13.23
CA ASN A 31 -3.58 24.45 14.43
C ASN A 31 -2.77 24.11 15.68
N ILE A 32 -1.82 23.20 15.58
CA ILE A 32 -0.94 22.77 16.67
C ILE A 32 0.48 23.24 16.36
N GLU A 33 1.00 24.17 17.17
CA GLU A 33 2.30 24.80 16.92
C GLU A 33 3.42 23.78 16.72
N GLU A 34 3.43 22.72 17.51
CA GLU A 34 4.44 21.65 17.46
C GLU A 34 4.46 20.89 16.14
N PHE A 35 3.36 20.89 15.38
CA PHE A 35 3.20 20.09 14.18
C PHE A 35 3.03 20.91 12.90
N LYS A 36 3.03 22.23 12.99
CA LYS A 36 2.90 23.10 11.80
C LYS A 36 3.95 22.79 10.73
N GLU A 37 5.16 22.50 11.15
CA GLU A 37 6.27 22.19 10.23
C GLU A 37 6.06 20.87 9.48
N PHE A 38 5.24 19.97 10.03
CA PHE A 38 4.94 18.67 9.41
C PHE A 38 3.69 18.69 8.54
N SER A 39 2.96 19.79 8.48
CA SER A 39 1.68 19.85 7.74
C SER A 39 1.83 19.52 6.26
N THR A 40 2.91 19.96 5.63
CA THR A 40 3.21 19.64 4.23
C THR A 40 3.51 18.17 4.05
N ASP A 41 4.31 17.58 4.94
CA ASP A 41 4.65 16.15 4.90
C ASP A 41 3.39 15.29 5.08
N ILE A 42 2.51 15.68 5.98
CA ILE A 42 1.24 14.98 6.24
C ILE A 42 0.33 15.07 5.00
N TRP A 43 0.26 16.25 4.39
CA TRP A 43 -0.51 16.45 3.16
C TRP A 43 0.01 15.55 2.03
N GLU A 44 1.33 15.43 1.90
CA GLU A 44 1.94 14.55 0.90
C GLU A 44 1.59 13.09 1.13
N ILE A 45 1.59 12.64 2.38
CA ILE A 45 1.16 11.27 2.74
C ILE A 45 -0.29 11.07 2.31
N ALA A 46 -1.18 11.98 2.68
CA ALA A 46 -2.60 11.91 2.32
C ALA A 46 -2.80 11.82 0.80
N ASN A 47 -2.08 12.66 0.07
CA ASN A 47 -2.18 12.71 -1.40
C ASN A 47 -1.65 11.43 -2.05
N LYS A 48 -0.54 10.89 -1.56
CA LYS A 48 0.02 9.63 -2.04
C LYS A 48 -0.94 8.46 -1.80
N ILE A 49 -1.55 8.40 -0.61
CA ILE A 49 -2.54 7.36 -0.29
C ILE A 49 -3.74 7.45 -1.23
N LYS A 50 -4.26 8.64 -1.42
CA LYS A 50 -5.41 8.88 -2.32
C LYS A 50 -5.13 8.44 -3.75
N ARG A 51 -3.90 8.63 -4.22
CA ARG A 51 -3.48 8.33 -5.60
C ARG A 51 -2.78 6.98 -5.74
N ALA A 52 -2.76 6.17 -4.69
CA ALA A 52 -2.06 4.87 -4.64
C ALA A 52 -0.58 4.96 -5.06
N LYS A 53 0.09 6.03 -4.63
CA LYS A 53 1.52 6.23 -4.86
C LYS A 53 2.36 5.65 -3.72
N ASN A 54 3.61 5.31 -3.99
CA ASN A 54 4.53 4.77 -3.00
C ASN A 54 4.86 5.79 -1.92
N LEU A 55 4.89 5.30 -0.66
CA LEU A 55 5.42 6.07 0.45
C LEU A 55 6.94 5.87 0.52
N ASN A 56 7.68 6.95 0.72
CA ASN A 56 9.13 6.87 0.91
C ASN A 56 9.49 6.71 2.40
N SER A 57 10.78 6.56 2.71
CA SER A 57 11.25 6.38 4.09
C SER A 57 10.87 7.55 4.99
N ARG A 58 10.88 8.78 4.47
CA ARG A 58 10.50 9.98 5.21
C ARG A 58 9.01 9.95 5.55
N ASP A 59 8.16 9.58 4.59
CA ASP A 59 6.71 9.44 4.80
C ASP A 59 6.42 8.44 5.91
N ILE A 60 7.07 7.29 5.87
CA ILE A 60 6.88 6.23 6.86
C ILE A 60 7.34 6.68 8.24
N SER A 61 8.51 7.30 8.33
CA SER A 61 9.06 7.81 9.59
C SER A 61 8.17 8.89 10.21
N THR A 62 7.78 9.87 9.41
CA THR A 62 6.88 10.95 9.84
C THR A 62 5.52 10.42 10.27
N GLY A 63 4.94 9.53 9.46
CA GLY A 63 3.65 8.92 9.75
C GLY A 63 3.66 8.14 11.06
N ASN A 64 4.66 7.31 11.29
CA ASN A 64 4.78 6.53 12.52
C ASN A 64 4.95 7.42 13.75
N LYS A 65 5.76 8.47 13.65
CA LYS A 65 5.97 9.43 14.73
C LYS A 65 4.68 10.11 15.14
N LEU A 66 3.89 10.54 14.17
CA LEU A 66 2.62 11.24 14.42
C LEU A 66 1.57 10.30 15.00
N LEU A 67 1.46 9.08 14.48
CA LEU A 67 0.53 8.08 15.01
C LEU A 67 0.87 7.73 16.46
N SER A 68 2.15 7.58 16.78
CA SER A 68 2.59 7.32 18.15
C SER A 68 2.23 8.47 19.09
N TYR A 69 2.41 9.70 18.65
CA TYR A 69 2.03 10.88 19.44
C TYR A 69 0.52 10.89 19.73
N ILE A 70 -0.29 10.64 18.73
CA ILE A 70 -1.76 10.60 18.86
C ILE A 70 -2.18 9.52 19.85
N GLU A 71 -1.60 8.33 19.73
CA GLU A 71 -1.88 7.20 20.64
C GLU A 71 -1.46 7.51 22.08
N GLN A 72 -0.27 8.06 22.28
CA GLN A 72 0.27 8.38 23.61
C GLN A 72 -0.49 9.48 24.32
N ASN A 73 -1.08 10.41 23.59
CA ASN A 73 -1.83 11.52 24.16
C ASN A 73 -3.34 11.29 24.14
N ASN A 74 -3.79 10.09 23.82
CA ASN A 74 -5.20 9.70 23.78
C ASN A 74 -6.07 10.64 22.93
N ILE A 75 -5.53 11.10 21.80
CA ILE A 75 -6.26 11.96 20.88
C ILE A 75 -7.20 11.08 20.06
N ASP A 76 -8.43 11.55 19.87
CA ASP A 76 -9.47 10.82 19.17
C ASP A 76 -9.20 10.81 17.65
N PHE A 77 -8.93 9.62 17.10
CA PHE A 77 -8.71 9.42 15.67
C PHE A 77 -9.92 9.81 14.81
N ASP A 78 -11.13 9.52 15.30
CA ASP A 78 -12.36 9.85 14.58
C ASP A 78 -12.58 11.35 14.51
N ALA A 79 -12.22 12.08 15.56
CA ALA A 79 -12.31 13.54 15.58
C ALA A 79 -11.35 14.16 14.54
N ILE A 80 -10.15 13.61 14.41
CA ILE A 80 -9.19 14.05 13.39
C ILE A 80 -9.74 13.78 11.99
N LYS A 81 -10.24 12.57 11.75
CA LYS A 81 -10.83 12.15 10.47
C LYS A 81 -11.99 13.06 10.06
N SER A 82 -12.80 13.50 11.03
CA SER A 82 -13.96 14.37 10.79
C SER A 82 -13.59 15.76 10.26
N LEU A 83 -12.34 16.19 10.41
CA LEU A 83 -11.88 17.49 9.88
C LEU A 83 -11.71 17.46 8.35
N SER A 84 -11.70 16.28 7.73
CA SER A 84 -11.51 16.13 6.30
C SER A 84 -12.83 16.24 5.55
N ASN A 85 -12.81 16.94 4.41
CA ASN A 85 -13.90 16.98 3.44
C ASN A 85 -13.67 16.02 2.28
N GLU A 86 -12.56 15.28 2.30
CA GLU A 86 -12.23 14.32 1.25
C GLU A 86 -13.16 13.11 1.28
N VAL A 87 -13.37 12.51 0.11
CA VAL A 87 -14.08 11.24 0.00
C VAL A 87 -13.11 10.11 0.37
N GLU A 88 -13.55 9.22 1.25
CA GLU A 88 -12.74 8.08 1.66
C GLU A 88 -12.61 7.10 0.50
N VAL A 89 -11.36 6.74 0.14
CA VAL A 89 -11.09 5.71 -0.86
C VAL A 89 -10.85 4.38 -0.17
N GLU A 90 -11.02 3.28 -0.92
CA GLU A 90 -10.81 1.94 -0.40
C GLU A 90 -9.39 1.79 0.16
N VAL A 91 -9.30 1.24 1.37
CA VAL A 91 -8.01 0.93 2.00
C VAL A 91 -7.41 -0.31 1.36
N ILE A 92 -6.15 -0.20 0.95
CA ILE A 92 -5.42 -1.32 0.36
C ILE A 92 -4.54 -1.95 1.44
N ASP A 93 -4.82 -3.21 1.77
CA ASP A 93 -3.99 -3.97 2.70
C ASP A 93 -2.85 -4.63 1.94
N VAL A 94 -1.75 -3.90 1.79
CA VAL A 94 -0.56 -4.34 1.05
C VAL A 94 0.07 -5.59 1.66
N LYS A 95 0.07 -5.68 2.99
CA LYS A 95 0.62 -6.85 3.70
C LYS A 95 -0.18 -8.12 3.38
N ALA A 96 -1.51 -8.04 3.42
CA ALA A 96 -2.37 -9.17 3.10
C ALA A 96 -2.18 -9.61 1.64
N ILE A 97 -2.04 -8.67 0.72
CA ILE A 97 -1.78 -8.97 -0.70
C ILE A 97 -0.43 -9.68 -0.85
N TYR A 98 0.60 -9.14 -0.23
CA TYR A 98 1.95 -9.73 -0.26
C TYR A 98 1.94 -11.17 0.28
N ASP A 99 1.29 -11.40 1.41
CA ASP A 99 1.18 -12.74 2.01
C ASP A 99 0.45 -13.72 1.08
N ARG A 100 -0.60 -13.27 0.41
CA ARG A 100 -1.31 -14.10 -0.57
C ARG A 100 -0.43 -14.45 -1.77
N LEU A 101 0.35 -13.50 -2.26
CA LEU A 101 1.27 -13.73 -3.38
C LEU A 101 2.37 -14.74 -3.00
N LYS A 102 2.82 -14.72 -1.75
CA LYS A 102 3.81 -15.69 -1.23
C LYS A 102 3.28 -17.12 -1.20
N LEU A 103 1.98 -17.30 -1.09
CA LEU A 103 1.35 -18.63 -1.06
C LEU A 103 1.23 -19.26 -2.45
N ILE A 104 1.38 -18.49 -3.50
CA ILE A 104 1.33 -19.03 -4.87
C ILE A 104 2.58 -19.88 -5.10
N SER A 105 2.38 -21.16 -5.42
CA SER A 105 3.49 -22.09 -5.67
C SER A 105 4.21 -21.75 -6.98
N LYS A 106 5.44 -22.22 -7.10
CA LYS A 106 6.23 -22.06 -8.33
C LYS A 106 5.49 -22.65 -9.55
N ASN A 107 4.82 -23.78 -9.36
CA ASN A 107 4.01 -24.43 -10.39
C ASN A 107 2.83 -23.54 -10.81
N ASP A 108 2.14 -22.96 -9.84
CA ASP A 108 1.01 -22.07 -10.11
C ASP A 108 1.46 -20.79 -10.81
N TRP A 109 2.60 -20.23 -10.45
CA TRP A 109 3.18 -19.10 -11.16
C TRP A 109 3.46 -19.45 -12.65
N SER A 110 4.00 -20.65 -12.92
CA SER A 110 4.22 -21.10 -14.28
C SER A 110 2.93 -21.19 -15.07
N LYS A 111 1.87 -21.73 -14.46
CA LYS A 111 0.53 -21.79 -15.07
C LYS A 111 -0.03 -20.41 -15.35
N ILE A 112 0.16 -19.47 -14.44
CA ILE A 112 -0.29 -18.07 -14.61
C ILE A 112 0.39 -17.44 -15.81
N PHE A 113 1.72 -17.61 -15.95
CA PHE A 113 2.46 -17.04 -17.06
C PHE A 113 2.09 -17.69 -18.40
N ASP A 114 1.95 -19.02 -18.42
CA ASP A 114 1.55 -19.75 -19.63
C ASP A 114 0.16 -19.35 -20.09
N PHE A 115 -0.79 -19.27 -19.17
CA PHE A 115 -2.16 -18.84 -19.46
C PHE A 115 -2.19 -17.41 -19.98
N GLY A 116 -1.44 -16.52 -19.33
CA GLY A 116 -1.35 -15.11 -19.74
C GLY A 116 -0.76 -14.94 -21.14
N GLU A 117 0.24 -15.75 -21.50
CA GLU A 117 0.84 -15.71 -22.82
C GLU A 117 -0.08 -16.29 -23.90
N GLN A 118 -0.76 -17.40 -23.62
CA GLN A 118 -1.68 -18.04 -24.56
C GLN A 118 -2.91 -17.17 -24.85
N THR A 119 -3.47 -16.55 -23.83
CA THR A 119 -4.70 -15.76 -23.97
C THR A 119 -4.42 -14.29 -24.30
N LYS A 120 -3.18 -13.86 -24.18
CA LYS A 120 -2.76 -12.46 -24.36
C LYS A 120 -3.52 -11.49 -23.47
N ILE A 121 -3.95 -11.96 -22.30
CA ILE A 121 -4.71 -11.19 -21.32
C ILE A 121 -3.85 -10.11 -20.65
N PHE A 122 -2.53 -10.35 -20.54
CA PHE A 122 -1.60 -9.38 -19.99
C PHE A 122 -0.87 -8.62 -21.11
N ASP A 123 -0.76 -7.30 -20.94
CA ASP A 123 0.16 -6.54 -21.79
C ASP A 123 1.63 -6.79 -21.34
N SER A 124 2.57 -6.26 -22.11
CA SER A 124 4.01 -6.46 -21.84
C SER A 124 4.43 -5.94 -20.47
N LEU A 125 3.86 -4.80 -20.03
CA LEU A 125 4.18 -4.19 -18.74
C LEU A 125 3.61 -4.99 -17.57
N GLU A 126 2.38 -5.48 -17.72
CA GLU A 126 1.75 -6.33 -16.70
C GLU A 126 2.53 -7.62 -16.50
N LEU A 127 2.92 -8.28 -17.60
CA LEU A 127 3.70 -9.51 -17.55
C LEU A 127 5.07 -9.29 -16.93
N LEU A 128 5.74 -8.20 -17.31
CA LEU A 128 7.03 -7.84 -16.74
C LEU A 128 6.93 -7.58 -15.23
N ASN A 129 5.89 -6.87 -14.80
CA ASN A 129 5.65 -6.61 -13.38
C ASN A 129 5.41 -7.90 -12.60
N LEU A 130 4.58 -8.81 -13.12
CA LEU A 130 4.30 -10.09 -12.47
C LEU A 130 5.57 -10.94 -12.32
N LYS A 131 6.39 -11.01 -13.36
CA LYS A 131 7.66 -11.74 -13.33
C LYS A 131 8.63 -11.13 -12.31
N SER A 132 8.70 -9.80 -12.27
CA SER A 132 9.53 -9.07 -11.31
C SER A 132 9.08 -9.30 -9.86
N VAL A 133 7.78 -9.24 -9.60
CA VAL A 133 7.21 -9.48 -8.27
C VAL A 133 7.48 -10.93 -7.83
N GLN A 134 7.24 -11.89 -8.69
CA GLN A 134 7.51 -13.31 -8.40
C GLN A 134 8.98 -13.55 -8.06
N LYS A 135 9.89 -12.95 -8.82
CA LYS A 135 11.33 -13.05 -8.59
C LYS A 135 11.72 -12.44 -7.23
N SER A 136 11.18 -11.28 -6.91
CA SER A 136 11.45 -10.60 -5.64
C SER A 136 10.92 -11.39 -4.43
N ILE A 137 9.74 -11.99 -4.56
CA ILE A 137 9.17 -12.87 -3.52
C ILE A 137 10.08 -14.07 -3.29
N SER A 138 10.56 -14.71 -4.35
CA SER A 138 11.44 -15.88 -4.23
C SER A 138 12.78 -15.56 -3.56
N LYS A 139 13.22 -14.31 -3.62
CA LYS A 139 14.47 -13.83 -3.02
C LYS A 139 14.25 -13.09 -1.69
N ASN A 140 13.01 -12.99 -1.23
CA ASN A 140 12.63 -12.20 -0.04
C ASN A 140 13.09 -10.73 -0.13
N GLU A 141 13.03 -10.15 -1.32
CA GLU A 141 13.38 -8.75 -1.54
C GLU A 141 12.23 -7.81 -1.23
N VAL A 142 12.55 -6.55 -0.91
CA VAL A 142 11.55 -5.50 -0.73
C VAL A 142 10.88 -5.18 -2.07
N ILE A 143 9.55 -5.14 -2.07
CA ILE A 143 8.75 -4.82 -3.26
C ILE A 143 8.01 -3.50 -2.98
N LYS A 144 8.03 -2.60 -3.95
CA LYS A 144 7.26 -1.36 -3.85
C LYS A 144 5.77 -1.69 -3.80
N GLU A 145 5.04 -1.03 -2.90
CA GLU A 145 3.61 -1.30 -2.69
C GLU A 145 2.79 -1.16 -3.98
N ILE A 146 3.13 -0.21 -4.85
CA ILE A 146 2.43 -0.03 -6.12
C ILE A 146 2.58 -1.27 -7.02
N ASN A 147 3.73 -1.91 -7.00
CA ASN A 147 3.99 -3.12 -7.78
C ASN A 147 3.20 -4.32 -7.25
N VAL A 148 3.05 -4.41 -5.93
CA VAL A 148 2.21 -5.43 -5.28
C VAL A 148 0.74 -5.25 -5.68
N VAL A 149 0.24 -4.02 -5.66
CA VAL A 149 -1.14 -3.70 -6.06
C VAL A 149 -1.37 -4.00 -7.53
N LYS A 150 -0.43 -3.63 -8.40
CA LYS A 150 -0.50 -3.94 -9.84
C LYS A 150 -0.55 -5.44 -10.10
N ALA A 151 0.26 -6.22 -9.35
CA ALA A 151 0.24 -7.68 -9.45
C ALA A 151 -1.13 -8.24 -9.08
N LEU A 152 -1.73 -7.76 -7.98
CA LEU A 152 -3.08 -8.17 -7.59
C LEU A 152 -4.10 -7.87 -8.69
N ASN A 153 -4.05 -6.69 -9.27
CA ASN A 153 -4.99 -6.28 -10.33
C ASN A 153 -4.84 -7.17 -11.56
N SER A 154 -3.61 -7.54 -11.93
CA SER A 154 -3.36 -8.47 -13.03
C SER A 154 -3.92 -9.86 -12.72
N LEU A 155 -3.72 -10.36 -11.50
CA LEU A 155 -4.25 -11.66 -11.08
C LEU A 155 -5.77 -11.69 -11.03
N LYS A 156 -6.42 -10.56 -10.71
CA LYS A 156 -7.89 -10.45 -10.78
C LYS A 156 -8.42 -10.64 -12.20
N LYS A 157 -7.67 -10.24 -13.22
CA LYS A 157 -8.04 -10.50 -14.62
C LYS A 157 -8.11 -12.00 -14.91
N LEU A 158 -7.18 -12.78 -14.35
CA LEU A 158 -7.18 -14.24 -14.53
C LEU A 158 -8.46 -14.88 -14.03
N LYS A 159 -8.92 -14.48 -12.86
CA LYS A 159 -10.17 -15.00 -12.29
C LYS A 159 -11.38 -14.68 -13.16
N ARG A 160 -11.42 -13.49 -13.76
CA ARG A 160 -12.49 -13.09 -14.68
C ARG A 160 -12.53 -13.99 -15.93
N PHE A 161 -11.39 -14.55 -16.35
CA PHE A 161 -11.26 -15.46 -17.48
C PHE A 161 -11.32 -16.92 -17.08
N GLY A 162 -11.68 -17.22 -15.83
CA GLY A 162 -11.96 -18.58 -15.37
C GLY A 162 -10.78 -19.39 -14.87
N MET A 163 -9.59 -18.78 -14.76
CA MET A 163 -8.43 -19.46 -14.20
C MET A 163 -8.49 -19.50 -12.67
N ASN A 164 -8.28 -20.68 -12.09
CA ASN A 164 -8.12 -20.89 -10.66
C ASN A 164 -6.64 -21.13 -10.33
N TYR A 165 -6.17 -20.49 -9.30
CA TYR A 165 -4.80 -20.66 -8.80
C TYR A 165 -4.75 -20.59 -7.27
#